data_95f1f458fe05f05df9bad4f79dccbaea
#
_entry.id   95f1f458fe05f05df9bad4f79dccbaea
#
_cell.length_a   1.000
_cell.length_b   1.000
_cell.length_c   1.000
_cell.angle_alpha   90.00
_cell.angle_beta   90.00
_cell.angle_gamma   90.00
#
_symmetry.space_group_name_H-M   'P 1'
#
loop_
_entity.id
_entity.type
_entity.pdbx_description
1 polymer ?
#
loop_
_entity_poly.entity_id
_entity_poly.type
_entity_poly.pdbx_seq_one_letter_code
_entity_poly.pdbx_strand_id
1 'polypeptide(L)'
;QPLVVDYYKGKVAVAHNGQLTNAKRLREEFEANGSIFHTTSDTEVILHLMAKPLHMMQENLSLVLQQLHGSFSLLFLTPEELIGVRDPHGFRPLALGRLNNGYVLASETCAMDQVGAEYIRDVNPGEAVYIGKDGIRSEYYCPQKHIKPAFCIFELVYFSRPDSKIYGESVHLFRKRLGAKLAQEAPADADVVISVPEGGNSAAIGYSHASGIPFDRGFIRNHYVGRTFILPEQDKRHRTVELKLNALKETVEGMAVPRRAHPPARTRRSRCSARPARPDSPVRRDRVRRRPPGCSPAYVSR
;
A
#
# COMPACT_ATOMS: atom_id res chain seq x y z
N GLN A 1 -13.34 9.52 5.57
CA GLN A 1 -12.39 10.26 6.39
C GLN A 1 -12.44 11.74 6.05
N PRO A 2 -12.11 12.64 7.02
CA PRO A 2 -11.71 12.32 8.39
C PRO A 2 -12.87 11.76 9.24
N LEU A 3 -12.54 11.02 10.32
CA LEU A 3 -13.48 10.73 11.40
C LEU A 3 -13.44 11.88 12.40
N VAL A 4 -14.61 12.42 12.72
CA VAL A 4 -14.73 13.58 13.63
C VAL A 4 -15.52 13.15 14.84
N VAL A 5 -14.98 13.39 16.02
CA VAL A 5 -15.64 13.12 17.30
C VAL A 5 -15.51 14.31 18.24
N ASP A 6 -16.47 14.41 19.14
CA ASP A 6 -16.42 15.32 20.28
C ASP A 6 -16.17 14.49 21.55
N TYR A 7 -15.14 14.81 22.30
CA TYR A 7 -14.77 14.10 23.52
C TYR A 7 -14.37 15.09 24.62
N TYR A 8 -13.94 14.61 25.79
CA TYR A 8 -13.71 15.48 26.97
C TYR A 8 -12.68 16.60 26.77
N LYS A 9 -11.77 16.51 25.76
CA LYS A 9 -10.83 17.58 25.39
C LYS A 9 -11.32 18.45 24.23
N GLY A 10 -12.58 18.30 23.79
CA GLY A 10 -13.16 19.00 22.66
C GLY A 10 -13.16 18.20 21.39
N LYS A 11 -13.27 18.86 20.24
CA LYS A 11 -13.38 18.21 18.94
C LYS A 11 -12.01 17.75 18.42
N VAL A 12 -11.99 16.55 17.85
CA VAL A 12 -10.84 16.04 17.11
C VAL A 12 -11.30 15.41 15.80
N ALA A 13 -10.58 15.70 14.73
CA ALA A 13 -10.72 15.00 13.45
C ALA A 13 -9.47 14.17 13.20
N VAL A 14 -9.64 12.93 12.75
CA VAL A 14 -8.53 12.01 12.43
C VAL A 14 -8.64 11.53 11.00
N ALA A 15 -7.55 11.66 10.24
CA ALA A 15 -7.39 11.06 8.92
C ALA A 15 -6.23 10.06 8.97
N HIS A 16 -6.39 8.91 8.28
CA HIS A 16 -5.45 7.80 8.32
C HIS A 16 -5.17 7.28 6.90
N ASN A 17 -3.91 7.21 6.55
CA ASN A 17 -3.41 6.50 5.39
C ASN A 17 -2.57 5.33 5.88
N GLY A 18 -3.11 4.10 5.80
CA GLY A 18 -2.43 2.91 6.28
C GLY A 18 -3.38 1.78 6.67
N GLN A 19 -2.87 0.89 7.52
CA GLN A 19 -3.60 -0.24 8.06
C GLN A 19 -3.01 -0.65 9.41
N LEU A 20 -3.84 -0.70 10.44
CA LEU A 20 -3.44 -1.19 11.76
C LEU A 20 -3.62 -2.70 11.85
N THR A 21 -2.55 -3.42 12.16
CA THR A 21 -2.56 -4.89 12.27
C THR A 21 -3.18 -5.39 13.57
N ASN A 22 -3.19 -4.57 14.61
CA ASN A 22 -3.77 -4.89 15.91
C ASN A 22 -5.15 -4.26 16.16
N ALA A 23 -5.76 -3.62 15.15
CA ALA A 23 -7.06 -2.96 15.29
C ALA A 23 -8.16 -3.89 15.81
N LYS A 24 -8.20 -5.14 15.31
CA LYS A 24 -9.19 -6.13 15.73
C LYS A 24 -9.09 -6.43 17.23
N ARG A 25 -7.88 -6.71 17.73
CA ARG A 25 -7.64 -6.97 19.16
C ARG A 25 -8.03 -5.79 20.03
N LEU A 26 -7.60 -4.58 19.66
CA LEU A 26 -7.94 -3.37 20.40
C LEU A 26 -9.44 -3.10 20.40
N ARG A 27 -10.12 -3.36 19.28
CA ARG A 27 -11.57 -3.23 19.18
C ARG A 27 -12.30 -4.19 20.14
N GLU A 28 -11.92 -5.46 20.12
CA GLU A 28 -12.47 -6.48 21.02
C GLU A 28 -12.28 -6.11 22.50
N GLU A 29 -11.11 -5.56 22.87
CA GLU A 29 -10.84 -5.06 24.21
C GLU A 29 -11.75 -3.87 24.58
N PHE A 30 -12.00 -2.94 23.68
CA PHE A 30 -12.89 -1.81 23.91
C PHE A 30 -14.35 -2.23 24.01
N GLU A 31 -14.83 -3.09 23.12
CA GLU A 31 -16.19 -3.61 23.12
C GLU A 31 -16.49 -4.38 24.42
N ALA A 32 -15.55 -5.19 24.91
CA ALA A 32 -15.65 -5.88 26.21
C ALA A 32 -15.75 -4.91 27.40
N ASN A 33 -15.25 -3.69 27.26
CA ASN A 33 -15.34 -2.62 28.26
C ASN A 33 -16.51 -1.65 27.99
N GLY A 34 -17.46 -1.99 27.12
CA GLY A 34 -18.67 -1.23 26.87
C GLY A 34 -18.54 -0.13 25.81
N SER A 35 -17.43 -0.03 25.05
CA SER A 35 -17.32 0.92 23.96
C SER A 35 -18.19 0.52 22.77
N ILE A 36 -18.83 1.50 22.15
CA ILE A 36 -19.66 1.31 20.95
C ILE A 36 -18.90 1.86 19.74
N PHE A 37 -18.77 1.06 18.70
CA PHE A 37 -18.17 1.45 17.41
C PHE A 37 -19.28 1.73 16.38
N HIS A 38 -19.10 2.77 15.61
CA HIS A 38 -20.03 3.19 14.56
C HIS A 38 -19.60 2.73 13.15
N THR A 39 -18.31 2.41 12.97
CA THR A 39 -17.75 2.00 11.70
C THR A 39 -16.96 0.70 11.82
N THR A 40 -16.60 0.11 10.69
CA THR A 40 -15.66 -1.01 10.62
C THR A 40 -14.20 -0.56 10.41
N SER A 41 -13.96 0.76 10.40
CA SER A 41 -12.63 1.33 10.17
C SER A 41 -11.69 1.06 11.34
N ASP A 42 -10.46 0.69 11.03
CA ASP A 42 -9.38 0.58 12.00
C ASP A 42 -9.01 1.93 12.62
N THR A 43 -9.29 3.03 11.92
CA THR A 43 -9.07 4.40 12.38
C THR A 43 -9.89 4.75 13.62
N GLU A 44 -11.10 4.19 13.76
CA GLU A 44 -11.97 4.47 14.91
C GLU A 44 -11.37 3.99 16.23
N VAL A 45 -10.56 2.93 16.20
CA VAL A 45 -9.84 2.44 17.37
C VAL A 45 -8.90 3.51 17.96
N ILE A 46 -8.31 4.34 17.10
CA ILE A 46 -7.43 5.44 17.54
C ILE A 46 -8.21 6.45 18.39
N LEU A 47 -9.43 6.78 17.98
CA LEU A 47 -10.29 7.71 18.72
C LEU A 47 -10.66 7.15 20.11
N HIS A 48 -10.96 5.87 20.20
CA HIS A 48 -11.22 5.21 21.48
C HIS A 48 -9.96 5.18 22.38
N LEU A 49 -8.78 4.97 21.82
CA LEU A 49 -7.52 5.08 22.57
C LEU A 49 -7.30 6.49 23.10
N MET A 50 -7.60 7.54 22.30
CA MET A 50 -7.48 8.94 22.70
C MET A 50 -8.49 9.34 23.78
N ALA A 51 -9.70 8.77 23.73
CA ALA A 51 -10.77 9.05 24.67
C ALA A 51 -10.61 8.31 26.02
N LYS A 52 -9.73 7.31 26.11
CA LYS A 52 -9.50 6.55 27.35
C LYS A 52 -8.94 7.46 28.44
N PRO A 53 -9.60 7.55 29.63
CA PRO A 53 -9.08 8.31 30.74
C PRO A 53 -7.82 7.62 31.29
N LEU A 54 -6.67 8.12 30.90
CA LEU A 54 -5.40 7.72 31.51
C LEU A 54 -5.13 8.72 32.62
N HIS A 55 -5.19 8.26 33.85
CA HIS A 55 -4.91 9.09 35.01
C HIS A 55 -3.55 9.80 34.82
N MET A 56 -3.56 11.13 34.88
CA MET A 56 -2.39 12.03 34.88
C MET A 56 -1.67 12.29 33.53
N MET A 57 -2.33 12.29 32.39
CA MET A 57 -1.61 12.48 31.12
C MET A 57 -2.05 13.69 30.30
N GLN A 58 -1.39 14.80 30.50
CA GLN A 58 -1.36 15.90 29.54
C GLN A 58 -0.52 15.58 28.28
N GLU A 59 0.23 14.47 28.31
CA GLU A 59 1.19 14.08 27.25
C GLU A 59 0.74 12.84 26.44
N ASN A 60 -0.55 12.71 26.18
CA ASN A 60 -1.16 11.40 25.89
C ASN A 60 -1.02 10.87 24.48
N LEU A 61 -0.67 11.69 23.48
CA LEU A 61 -0.64 11.20 22.09
C LEU A 61 0.47 10.16 21.90
N SER A 62 1.67 10.40 22.45
CA SER A 62 2.78 9.45 22.33
C SER A 62 2.48 8.06 22.88
N LEU A 63 1.72 7.98 24.00
CA LEU A 63 1.32 6.69 24.56
C LEU A 63 0.23 5.99 23.73
N VAL A 64 -0.68 6.75 23.17
CA VAL A 64 -1.66 6.22 22.21
C VAL A 64 -0.94 5.65 20.99
N LEU A 65 -0.02 6.41 20.41
CA LEU A 65 0.73 6.02 19.22
C LEU A 65 1.60 4.77 19.44
N GLN A 66 2.18 4.62 20.63
CA GLN A 66 2.97 3.44 20.98
C GLN A 66 2.13 2.15 21.09
N GLN A 67 0.81 2.25 21.23
CA GLN A 67 -0.09 1.09 21.21
C GLN A 67 -0.51 0.67 19.81
N LEU A 68 -0.26 1.50 18.78
CA LEU A 68 -0.62 1.22 17.39
C LEU A 68 0.44 0.34 16.73
N HIS A 69 0.01 -0.75 16.13
CA HIS A 69 0.87 -1.62 15.34
C HIS A 69 0.39 -1.64 13.89
N GLY A 70 1.30 -1.54 12.95
CA GLY A 70 1.00 -1.56 11.52
C GLY A 70 1.68 -0.43 10.75
N SER A 71 1.11 -0.09 9.63
CA SER A 71 1.55 1.06 8.82
C SER A 71 0.57 2.21 8.99
N PHE A 72 1.06 3.39 9.32
CA PHE A 72 0.19 4.56 9.42
C PHE A 72 0.90 5.88 9.17
N SER A 73 0.23 6.73 8.40
CA SER A 73 0.43 8.17 8.38
C SER A 73 -0.88 8.81 8.83
N LEU A 74 -0.83 9.50 9.97
CA LEU A 74 -2.02 10.05 10.64
C LEU A 74 -1.98 11.57 10.61
N LEU A 75 -3.16 12.15 10.44
CA LEU A 75 -3.39 13.58 10.68
C LEU A 75 -4.45 13.72 11.77
N PHE A 76 -4.15 14.52 12.78
CA PHE A 76 -5.10 14.93 13.79
C PHE A 76 -5.31 16.43 13.67
N LEU A 77 -6.56 16.85 13.64
CA LEU A 77 -6.93 18.26 13.71
C LEU A 77 -7.73 18.50 14.99
N THR A 78 -7.20 19.33 15.86
CA THR A 78 -7.82 19.81 17.08
C THR A 78 -8.17 21.31 16.92
N PRO A 79 -8.88 21.95 17.87
CA PRO A 79 -9.08 23.40 17.84
C PRO A 79 -7.78 24.22 17.88
N GLU A 80 -6.68 23.64 18.36
CA GLU A 80 -5.43 24.34 18.64
C GLU A 80 -4.31 23.98 17.65
N GLU A 81 -4.24 22.73 17.21
CA GLU A 81 -3.10 22.21 16.44
C GLU A 81 -3.54 21.25 15.32
N LEU A 82 -2.78 21.30 14.23
CA LEU A 82 -2.72 20.20 13.23
C LEU A 82 -1.50 19.34 13.56
N ILE A 83 -1.70 18.04 13.72
CA ILE A 83 -0.63 17.10 14.08
C ILE A 83 -0.49 16.06 12.98
N GLY A 84 0.74 15.89 12.47
CA GLY A 84 1.08 14.85 11.51
C GLY A 84 1.97 13.80 12.14
N VAL A 85 1.64 12.53 12.00
CA VAL A 85 2.37 11.42 12.63
C VAL A 85 2.68 10.36 11.59
N ARG A 86 3.90 9.81 11.64
CA ARG A 86 4.32 8.72 10.77
C ARG A 86 4.75 7.51 11.60
N ASP A 87 4.39 6.30 11.15
CA ASP A 87 4.76 5.05 11.86
C ASP A 87 6.28 4.86 11.98
N PRO A 88 6.78 4.04 12.95
CA PRO A 88 8.21 3.87 13.22
C PRO A 88 8.99 3.23 12.06
N HIS A 89 8.31 2.64 11.08
CA HIS A 89 8.93 2.08 9.88
C HIS A 89 8.84 3.03 8.68
N GLY A 90 7.98 4.04 8.74
CA GLY A 90 7.73 4.96 7.64
C GLY A 90 7.17 4.27 6.41
N PHE A 91 6.32 3.24 6.61
CA PHE A 91 5.74 2.47 5.49
C PHE A 91 4.97 3.36 4.52
N ARG A 92 4.13 4.26 5.06
CA ARG A 92 3.40 5.21 4.24
C ARG A 92 4.10 6.56 4.24
N PRO A 93 4.08 7.29 3.11
CA PRO A 93 4.67 8.60 3.03
C PRO A 93 3.84 9.64 3.79
N LEU A 94 4.52 10.64 4.32
CA LEU A 94 3.94 11.86 4.85
C LEU A 94 4.96 12.98 4.68
N ALA A 95 4.57 14.05 4.02
CA ALA A 95 5.42 15.18 3.71
C ALA A 95 4.89 16.47 4.37
N LEU A 96 5.81 17.33 4.73
CA LEU A 96 5.59 18.68 5.27
C LEU A 96 5.94 19.70 4.20
N GLY A 97 5.04 20.64 3.97
CA GLY A 97 5.23 21.78 3.07
C GLY A 97 4.88 23.12 3.73
N ARG A 98 5.28 24.20 3.09
CA ARG A 98 4.94 25.58 3.47
C ARG A 98 3.93 26.14 2.47
N LEU A 99 2.89 26.78 2.96
CA LEU A 99 1.92 27.51 2.16
C LEU A 99 1.73 28.89 2.76
N ASN A 100 2.24 29.93 2.11
CA ASN A 100 2.26 31.30 2.64
C ASN A 100 2.86 31.35 4.07
N ASN A 101 2.09 31.81 5.04
CA ASN A 101 2.51 31.89 6.45
C ASN A 101 2.14 30.61 7.25
N GLY A 102 1.61 29.57 6.60
CA GLY A 102 1.20 28.34 7.24
C GLY A 102 1.96 27.11 6.72
N TYR A 103 1.48 25.95 7.12
CA TYR A 103 2.06 24.67 6.76
C TYR A 103 1.00 23.71 6.20
N VAL A 104 1.46 22.76 5.39
CA VAL A 104 0.64 21.71 4.79
C VAL A 104 1.26 20.35 5.11
N LEU A 105 0.42 19.40 5.48
CA LEU A 105 0.78 17.99 5.60
C LEU A 105 0.02 17.20 4.53
N ALA A 106 0.73 16.41 3.76
CA ALA A 106 0.14 15.56 2.71
C ALA A 106 0.91 14.25 2.57
N SER A 107 0.22 13.20 2.12
CA SER A 107 0.87 11.93 1.82
C SER A 107 1.82 12.02 0.61
N GLU A 108 1.52 12.91 -0.35
CA GLU A 108 2.25 13.02 -1.60
C GLU A 108 2.57 14.49 -1.95
N THR A 109 3.75 14.72 -2.54
CA THR A 109 4.18 16.08 -2.93
C THR A 109 3.31 16.68 -4.03
N CYS A 110 2.71 15.86 -4.90
CA CYS A 110 1.79 16.36 -5.93
C CYS A 110 0.58 17.11 -5.34
N ALA A 111 0.17 16.82 -4.11
CA ALA A 111 -0.88 17.57 -3.44
C ALA A 111 -0.41 18.98 -3.05
N MET A 112 0.88 19.12 -2.73
CA MET A 112 1.50 20.43 -2.45
C MET A 112 1.58 21.27 -3.72
N ASP A 113 2.02 20.67 -4.83
CA ASP A 113 2.07 21.33 -6.14
C ASP A 113 0.70 21.90 -6.55
N GLN A 114 -0.37 21.16 -6.30
CA GLN A 114 -1.75 21.57 -6.64
C GLN A 114 -2.24 22.78 -5.84
N VAL A 115 -1.78 22.95 -4.61
CA VAL A 115 -2.17 24.10 -3.76
C VAL A 115 -1.13 25.22 -3.76
N GLY A 116 -0.02 25.06 -4.50
CA GLY A 116 1.08 26.02 -4.55
C GLY A 116 1.90 26.07 -3.26
N ALA A 117 1.97 24.94 -2.53
CA ALA A 117 2.81 24.83 -1.33
C ALA A 117 4.22 24.36 -1.69
N GLU A 118 5.21 24.94 -1.01
CA GLU A 118 6.61 24.53 -1.13
C GLU A 118 6.89 23.30 -0.26
N TYR A 119 7.46 22.24 -0.86
CA TYR A 119 7.92 21.07 -0.13
C TYR A 119 9.12 21.43 0.77
N ILE A 120 9.03 21.08 2.06
CA ILE A 120 10.12 21.29 3.03
C ILE A 120 10.91 19.98 3.20
N ARG A 121 10.22 18.92 3.68
CA ARG A 121 10.81 17.61 3.95
C ARG A 121 9.75 16.53 4.15
N ASP A 122 10.18 15.29 4.12
CA ASP A 122 9.36 14.18 4.65
C ASP A 122 9.30 14.25 6.18
N VAL A 123 8.19 13.79 6.76
CA VAL A 123 8.11 13.47 8.19
C VAL A 123 8.86 12.17 8.41
N ASN A 124 9.77 12.15 9.39
CA ASN A 124 10.60 10.98 9.65
C ASN A 124 9.79 9.82 10.24
N PRO A 125 10.24 8.57 10.06
CA PRO A 125 9.66 7.43 10.77
C PRO A 125 9.69 7.64 12.29
N GLY A 126 8.56 7.42 12.96
CA GLY A 126 8.42 7.61 14.41
C GLY A 126 8.31 9.06 14.88
N GLU A 127 8.20 10.01 13.95
CA GLU A 127 8.06 11.44 14.24
C GLU A 127 6.59 11.87 14.29
N ALA A 128 6.29 12.76 15.24
CA ALA A 128 5.08 13.57 15.29
C ALA A 128 5.43 15.04 15.09
N VAL A 129 4.77 15.70 14.14
CA VAL A 129 4.92 17.11 13.81
C VAL A 129 3.67 17.84 14.27
N TYR A 130 3.81 18.88 15.05
CA TYR A 130 2.74 19.71 15.59
C TYR A 130 2.81 21.09 14.98
N ILE A 131 1.71 21.58 14.48
CA ILE A 131 1.56 22.88 13.84
C ILE A 131 0.45 23.64 14.57
N GLY A 132 0.82 24.66 15.31
CA GLY A 132 -0.08 25.46 16.10
C GLY A 132 0.19 26.96 15.95
N LYS A 133 -0.41 27.78 16.83
CA LYS A 133 -0.26 29.26 16.82
C LYS A 133 1.18 29.67 17.03
N ASP A 134 1.94 28.91 17.83
CA ASP A 134 3.34 29.21 18.16
C ASP A 134 4.32 28.71 17.11
N GLY A 135 3.82 28.23 15.97
CA GLY A 135 4.61 27.72 14.86
C GLY A 135 4.62 26.19 14.78
N ILE A 136 5.78 25.65 14.40
CA ILE A 136 5.96 24.22 14.19
C ILE A 136 6.95 23.65 15.22
N ARG A 137 6.58 22.49 15.79
CA ARG A 137 7.48 21.67 16.61
C ARG A 137 7.39 20.22 16.19
N SER A 138 8.41 19.43 16.48
CA SER A 138 8.36 17.98 16.24
C SER A 138 9.08 17.22 17.34
N GLU A 139 8.67 15.96 17.51
CA GLU A 139 9.26 15.04 18.48
C GLU A 139 9.16 13.61 17.99
N TYR A 140 10.04 12.76 18.47
CA TYR A 140 9.91 11.31 18.27
C TYR A 140 9.05 10.72 19.39
N TYR A 141 7.89 10.16 19.03
CA TYR A 141 6.93 9.63 20.00
C TYR A 141 7.28 8.22 20.52
N CYS A 142 8.30 7.59 19.96
CA CYS A 142 8.77 6.28 20.41
C CYS A 142 10.30 6.25 20.54
N PRO A 143 10.85 5.32 21.38
CA PRO A 143 12.30 5.16 21.53
C PRO A 143 13.00 4.90 20.20
N GLN A 144 14.16 5.50 19.99
CA GLN A 144 14.98 5.40 18.78
C GLN A 144 15.25 3.95 18.35
N LYS A 145 15.42 3.03 19.31
CA LYS A 145 15.61 1.58 19.03
C LYS A 145 14.42 0.91 18.30
N HIS A 146 13.23 1.52 18.35
CA HIS A 146 12.03 1.02 17.69
C HIS A 146 11.87 1.60 16.27
N ILE A 147 12.60 2.64 15.93
CA ILE A 147 12.60 3.25 14.62
C ILE A 147 13.44 2.40 13.67
N LYS A 148 12.77 1.73 12.75
CA LYS A 148 13.40 0.82 11.77
C LYS A 148 12.80 1.11 10.38
N PRO A 149 13.35 2.06 9.62
CA PRO A 149 12.83 2.42 8.32
C PRO A 149 12.68 1.21 7.40
N ALA A 150 11.48 1.02 6.83
CA ALA A 150 11.15 -0.08 5.94
C ALA A 150 10.11 0.42 4.92
N PHE A 151 10.55 1.28 4.02
CA PHE A 151 9.71 1.96 3.05
C PHE A 151 9.00 0.97 2.11
N CYS A 152 7.72 1.21 1.87
CA CYS A 152 6.92 0.37 1.02
C CYS A 152 7.26 0.61 -0.45
N ILE A 153 7.85 -0.37 -1.14
CA ILE A 153 8.18 -0.29 -2.57
C ILE A 153 6.93 -0.06 -3.44
N PHE A 154 5.74 -0.49 -2.99
CA PHE A 154 4.49 -0.29 -3.73
C PHE A 154 4.12 1.19 -3.87
N GLU A 155 4.61 2.07 -3.02
CA GLU A 155 4.45 3.51 -3.22
C GLU A 155 5.07 3.94 -4.55
N LEU A 156 6.30 3.54 -4.82
CA LEU A 156 6.99 3.86 -6.06
C LEU A 156 6.43 3.10 -7.27
N VAL A 157 6.08 1.82 -7.09
CA VAL A 157 5.63 0.96 -8.21
C VAL A 157 4.20 1.25 -8.63
N TYR A 158 3.28 1.52 -7.66
CA TYR A 158 1.86 1.53 -7.96
C TYR A 158 1.04 2.62 -7.28
N PHE A 159 1.20 2.87 -5.95
CA PHE A 159 0.24 3.69 -5.21
C PHE A 159 0.35 5.17 -5.52
N SER A 160 1.56 5.72 -5.53
CA SER A 160 1.79 7.15 -5.68
C SER A 160 1.57 7.63 -7.11
N ARG A 161 1.16 8.87 -7.25
CA ARG A 161 1.04 9.51 -8.56
C ARG A 161 2.41 9.68 -9.20
N PRO A 162 2.51 9.58 -10.54
CA PRO A 162 3.81 9.71 -11.23
C PRO A 162 4.52 11.06 -11.01
N ASP A 163 3.76 12.11 -10.79
CA ASP A 163 4.24 13.48 -10.54
C ASP A 163 4.69 13.73 -9.10
N SER A 164 4.61 12.73 -8.21
CA SER A 164 5.08 12.83 -6.84
C SER A 164 6.57 12.51 -6.70
N LYS A 165 7.18 13.10 -5.67
CA LYS A 165 8.43 12.65 -5.04
C LYS A 165 8.11 11.87 -3.79
N ILE A 166 8.64 10.64 -3.68
CA ILE A 166 8.43 9.75 -2.54
C ILE A 166 9.78 9.19 -2.11
N TYR A 167 10.12 9.30 -0.83
CA TYR A 167 11.41 8.86 -0.27
C TYR A 167 12.63 9.47 -1.00
N GLY A 168 12.51 10.72 -1.44
CA GLY A 168 13.54 11.41 -2.19
C GLY A 168 13.62 11.06 -3.69
N GLU A 169 12.80 10.12 -4.17
CA GLU A 169 12.78 9.64 -5.55
C GLU A 169 11.57 10.18 -6.34
N SER A 170 11.79 10.61 -7.59
CA SER A 170 10.70 10.88 -8.52
C SER A 170 10.03 9.57 -8.95
N VAL A 171 8.75 9.43 -8.68
CA VAL A 171 7.96 8.23 -9.04
C VAL A 171 7.98 7.99 -10.55
N HIS A 172 7.86 9.04 -11.36
CA HIS A 172 7.95 8.93 -12.82
C HIS A 172 9.29 8.38 -13.29
N LEU A 173 10.40 8.95 -12.81
CA LEU A 173 11.74 8.51 -13.21
C LEU A 173 12.05 7.11 -12.68
N PHE A 174 11.60 6.77 -11.47
CA PHE A 174 11.74 5.42 -10.93
C PHE A 174 11.03 4.39 -11.82
N ARG A 175 9.77 4.64 -12.19
CA ARG A 175 9.02 3.74 -13.09
C ARG A 175 9.63 3.65 -14.48
N LYS A 176 10.21 4.75 -15.02
CA LYS A 176 10.96 4.70 -16.29
C LYS A 176 12.17 3.76 -16.18
N ARG A 177 12.94 3.85 -15.08
CA ARG A 177 14.08 2.93 -14.85
C ARG A 177 13.62 1.47 -14.76
N LEU A 178 12.47 1.19 -14.10
CA LEU A 178 11.89 -0.15 -14.07
C LEU A 178 11.54 -0.66 -15.48
N GLY A 179 10.95 0.19 -16.32
CA GLY A 179 10.63 -0.16 -17.70
C GLY A 179 11.88 -0.43 -18.53
N ALA A 180 12.90 0.39 -18.41
CA ALA A 180 14.19 0.19 -19.10
C ALA A 180 14.87 -1.12 -18.63
N LYS A 181 14.81 -1.42 -17.33
CA LYS A 181 15.34 -2.68 -16.79
C LYS A 181 14.57 -3.90 -17.30
N LEU A 182 13.25 -3.78 -17.39
CA LEU A 182 12.40 -4.84 -17.96
C LEU A 182 12.74 -5.12 -19.43
N ALA A 183 13.04 -4.10 -20.23
CA ALA A 183 13.44 -4.29 -21.64
C ALA A 183 14.74 -5.10 -21.76
N GLN A 184 15.65 -4.96 -20.79
CA GLN A 184 16.91 -5.74 -20.75
C GLN A 184 16.69 -7.18 -20.28
N GLU A 185 15.81 -7.39 -19.28
CA GLU A 185 15.56 -8.70 -18.66
C GLU A 185 14.56 -9.55 -19.45
N ALA A 186 13.63 -8.90 -20.15
CA ALA A 186 12.58 -9.54 -20.93
C ALA A 186 12.36 -8.79 -22.25
N PRO A 187 13.32 -8.87 -23.19
CA PRO A 187 13.16 -8.29 -24.51
C PRO A 187 11.99 -8.99 -25.23
N ALA A 188 11.26 -8.22 -26.02
CA ALA A 188 10.15 -8.72 -26.82
C ALA A 188 10.33 -8.35 -28.28
N ASP A 189 9.94 -9.26 -29.17
CA ASP A 189 9.77 -9.01 -30.59
C ASP A 189 8.37 -8.49 -30.81
N ALA A 190 8.24 -7.20 -31.10
CA ALA A 190 6.97 -6.51 -31.17
C ALA A 190 7.06 -5.21 -31.97
N ASP A 191 5.95 -4.81 -32.58
CA ASP A 191 5.88 -3.61 -33.41
C ASP A 191 5.65 -2.34 -32.59
N VAL A 192 5.01 -2.46 -31.43
CA VAL A 192 4.62 -1.33 -30.60
C VAL A 192 4.59 -1.67 -29.11
N VAL A 193 4.99 -0.74 -28.27
CA VAL A 193 4.82 -0.77 -26.81
C VAL A 193 3.58 0.03 -26.45
N ILE A 194 2.62 -0.59 -25.80
CA ILE A 194 1.44 0.10 -25.26
C ILE A 194 1.42 -0.01 -23.73
N SER A 195 0.80 0.94 -23.08
CA SER A 195 0.63 0.92 -21.62
C SER A 195 -0.80 0.58 -21.21
N VAL A 196 -0.95 0.00 -20.01
CA VAL A 196 -2.24 0.01 -19.31
C VAL A 196 -2.33 1.33 -18.51
N PRO A 197 -3.18 2.27 -18.92
CA PRO A 197 -3.23 3.58 -18.30
C PRO A 197 -3.84 3.50 -16.89
N GLU A 198 -3.50 4.40 -15.97
CA GLU A 198 -2.48 5.46 -16.10
C GLU A 198 -1.12 5.02 -15.53
N GLY A 199 -1.14 4.09 -14.56
CA GLY A 199 0.04 3.68 -13.77
C GLY A 199 1.16 3.08 -14.60
N GLY A 200 0.85 2.44 -15.74
CA GLY A 200 1.82 1.80 -16.62
C GLY A 200 2.57 2.76 -17.57
N ASN A 201 2.09 3.99 -17.76
CA ASN A 201 2.64 4.89 -18.79
C ASN A 201 4.14 5.14 -18.64
N SER A 202 4.60 5.47 -17.43
CA SER A 202 6.01 5.76 -17.19
C SER A 202 6.93 4.57 -17.47
N ALA A 203 6.51 3.38 -17.08
CA ALA A 203 7.26 2.15 -17.31
C ALA A 203 7.30 1.79 -18.81
N ALA A 204 6.17 1.92 -19.51
CA ALA A 204 6.09 1.65 -20.94
C ALA A 204 7.00 2.61 -21.76
N ILE A 205 7.03 3.89 -21.39
CA ILE A 205 7.98 4.86 -21.99
C ILE A 205 9.43 4.42 -21.72
N GLY A 206 9.76 3.98 -20.51
CA GLY A 206 11.10 3.49 -20.18
C GLY A 206 11.48 2.24 -20.99
N TYR A 207 10.55 1.31 -21.15
CA TYR A 207 10.71 0.10 -21.98
C TYR A 207 10.95 0.46 -23.44
N SER A 208 10.10 1.32 -24.02
CA SER A 208 10.22 1.79 -25.39
C SER A 208 11.60 2.42 -25.67
N HIS A 209 12.05 3.34 -24.81
CA HIS A 209 13.35 3.99 -24.97
C HIS A 209 14.52 3.00 -24.92
N ALA A 210 14.45 1.96 -24.09
CA ALA A 210 15.53 1.00 -23.94
C ALA A 210 15.52 -0.11 -25.00
N SER A 211 14.34 -0.50 -25.50
CA SER A 211 14.19 -1.53 -26.53
C SER A 211 14.25 -1.01 -27.96
N GLY A 212 14.05 0.32 -28.18
CA GLY A 212 13.89 0.91 -29.49
C GLY A 212 12.52 0.68 -30.14
N ILE A 213 11.62 -0.06 -29.53
CA ILE A 213 10.27 -0.30 -30.01
C ILE A 213 9.43 0.96 -29.75
N PRO A 214 8.70 1.53 -30.75
CA PRO A 214 7.93 2.75 -30.57
C PRO A 214 6.84 2.60 -29.50
N PHE A 215 6.61 3.66 -28.73
CA PHE A 215 5.50 3.72 -27.78
C PHE A 215 4.29 4.40 -28.42
N ASP A 216 3.10 3.81 -28.25
CA ASP A 216 1.85 4.45 -28.63
C ASP A 216 0.72 4.13 -27.62
N ARG A 217 -0.39 4.84 -27.73
CA ARG A 217 -1.58 4.60 -26.92
C ARG A 217 -2.40 3.46 -27.50
N GLY A 218 -2.43 2.31 -26.81
CA GLY A 218 -3.31 1.19 -27.20
C GLY A 218 -4.64 1.18 -26.44
N PHE A 219 -4.71 1.89 -25.31
CA PHE A 219 -5.90 1.96 -24.46
C PHE A 219 -6.24 3.38 -24.05
N ILE A 220 -7.54 3.69 -24.02
CA ILE A 220 -8.09 4.89 -23.39
C ILE A 220 -8.87 4.48 -22.15
N ARG A 221 -8.57 5.16 -21.04
CA ARG A 221 -9.27 4.95 -19.78
C ARG A 221 -10.55 5.76 -19.72
N ASN A 222 -11.65 5.10 -19.34
CA ASN A 222 -12.88 5.79 -18.95
C ASN A 222 -12.72 6.30 -17.50
N HIS A 223 -12.65 7.61 -17.30
CA HIS A 223 -12.44 8.26 -16.01
C HIS A 223 -13.65 8.15 -15.06
N TYR A 224 -14.84 7.90 -15.59
CA TYR A 224 -16.06 7.71 -14.78
C TYR A 224 -16.12 6.33 -14.11
N VAL A 225 -15.26 5.39 -14.51
CA VAL A 225 -15.18 4.06 -13.90
C VAL A 225 -14.07 4.03 -12.84
N GLY A 226 -14.45 3.80 -11.59
CA GLY A 226 -13.57 3.76 -10.46
C GLY A 226 -12.65 2.52 -10.40
N ARG A 227 -12.23 2.13 -9.19
CA ARG A 227 -11.38 0.95 -8.95
C ARG A 227 -12.19 -0.33 -9.15
N THR A 228 -11.73 -1.21 -10.04
CA THR A 228 -12.45 -2.43 -10.45
C THR A 228 -12.01 -3.67 -9.69
N PHE A 229 -10.77 -3.71 -9.21
CA PHE A 229 -10.18 -4.89 -8.58
C PHE A 229 -10.75 -5.20 -7.17
N ILE A 230 -11.42 -4.23 -6.54
CA ILE A 230 -12.08 -4.40 -5.24
C ILE A 230 -13.47 -5.03 -5.32
N LEU A 231 -14.00 -5.26 -6.51
CA LEU A 231 -15.30 -5.90 -6.70
C LEU A 231 -15.19 -7.40 -6.36
N PRO A 232 -16.12 -7.96 -5.57
CA PRO A 232 -16.02 -9.34 -5.08
C PRO A 232 -16.23 -10.38 -6.18
N GLU A 233 -17.06 -10.10 -7.19
CA GLU A 233 -17.45 -11.05 -8.23
C GLU A 233 -16.58 -10.94 -9.47
N GLN A 234 -16.10 -12.08 -10.00
CA GLN A 234 -15.21 -12.14 -11.15
C GLN A 234 -15.87 -11.60 -12.44
N ASP A 235 -17.12 -11.96 -12.69
CA ASP A 235 -17.85 -11.53 -13.90
C ASP A 235 -18.11 -10.02 -13.91
N LYS A 236 -18.43 -9.45 -12.73
CA LYS A 236 -18.54 -8.00 -12.57
C LYS A 236 -17.20 -7.30 -12.80
N ARG A 237 -16.08 -7.91 -12.38
CA ARG A 237 -14.74 -7.37 -12.65
C ARG A 237 -14.45 -7.33 -14.15
N HIS A 238 -14.72 -8.40 -14.89
CA HIS A 238 -14.49 -8.46 -16.35
C HIS A 238 -15.29 -7.36 -17.08
N ARG A 239 -16.59 -7.30 -16.87
CA ARG A 239 -17.45 -6.25 -17.47
C ARG A 239 -16.99 -4.85 -17.13
N THR A 240 -16.58 -4.63 -15.87
CA THR A 240 -16.14 -3.31 -15.44
C THR A 240 -14.78 -2.94 -16.03
N VAL A 241 -13.87 -3.91 -16.28
CA VAL A 241 -12.61 -3.68 -16.99
C VAL A 241 -12.87 -3.31 -18.45
N GLU A 242 -13.78 -3.98 -19.14
CA GLU A 242 -14.19 -3.65 -20.52
C GLU A 242 -14.75 -2.24 -20.62
N LEU A 243 -15.58 -1.83 -19.65
CA LEU A 243 -16.11 -0.46 -19.59
C LEU A 243 -15.03 0.58 -19.22
N LYS A 244 -13.99 0.16 -18.51
CA LYS A 244 -12.93 1.04 -18.04
C LYS A 244 -11.85 1.31 -19.07
N LEU A 245 -11.53 0.33 -19.90
CA LEU A 245 -10.44 0.38 -20.86
C LEU A 245 -10.97 0.10 -22.25
N ASN A 246 -10.99 1.13 -23.10
CA ASN A 246 -11.33 0.98 -24.50
C ASN A 246 -10.06 0.85 -25.34
N ALA A 247 -9.96 -0.20 -26.15
CA ALA A 247 -8.84 -0.38 -27.07
C ALA A 247 -8.97 0.54 -28.29
N LEU A 248 -7.87 1.19 -28.65
CA LEU A 248 -7.74 1.93 -29.91
C LEU A 248 -7.41 0.95 -31.02
N LYS A 249 -8.44 0.52 -31.77
CA LYS A 249 -8.30 -0.49 -32.81
C LYS A 249 -7.28 -0.10 -33.87
N GLU A 250 -7.28 1.16 -34.27
CA GLU A 250 -6.37 1.72 -35.27
C GLU A 250 -4.88 1.60 -34.88
N THR A 251 -4.60 1.57 -33.57
CA THR A 251 -3.23 1.42 -33.05
C THR A 251 -2.81 -0.04 -32.88
N VAL A 252 -3.77 -0.93 -32.54
CA VAL A 252 -3.42 -2.30 -32.10
C VAL A 252 -3.79 -3.38 -33.13
N GLU A 253 -4.65 -3.09 -34.08
CA GLU A 253 -5.10 -4.07 -35.07
C GLU A 253 -3.96 -4.42 -36.03
N GLY A 254 -3.64 -5.69 -36.14
CA GLY A 254 -2.53 -6.19 -36.96
C GLY A 254 -1.12 -6.00 -36.39
N MET A 255 -0.98 -5.36 -35.22
CA MET A 255 0.30 -5.14 -34.55
C MET A 255 0.62 -6.27 -33.55
N ALA A 256 1.87 -6.70 -33.52
CA ALA A 256 2.40 -7.54 -32.45
C ALA A 256 2.65 -6.70 -31.20
N VAL A 257 1.80 -6.83 -30.19
CA VAL A 257 1.94 -6.17 -28.88
C VAL A 257 2.59 -7.15 -27.90
N PRO A 258 3.64 -6.75 -27.15
CA PRO A 258 4.22 -7.61 -26.14
C PRO A 258 3.15 -8.01 -25.12
N ARG A 259 2.79 -9.29 -25.13
CA ARG A 259 2.01 -9.82 -24.01
C ARG A 259 2.93 -9.78 -22.80
N ARG A 260 2.42 -9.37 -21.62
CA ARG A 260 3.15 -9.54 -20.36
C ARG A 260 3.76 -10.95 -20.37
N ALA A 261 5.07 -11.02 -20.38
CA ALA A 261 5.74 -12.28 -20.14
C ALA A 261 5.40 -12.66 -18.69
N HIS A 262 4.33 -13.44 -18.49
CA HIS A 262 4.32 -14.33 -17.36
C HIS A 262 5.56 -15.19 -17.56
N PRO A 263 6.48 -15.26 -16.60
CA PRO A 263 7.55 -16.23 -16.68
C PRO A 263 6.87 -17.56 -16.97
N PRO A 264 7.35 -18.33 -17.98
CA PRO A 264 6.77 -19.61 -18.28
C PRO A 264 6.74 -20.35 -16.94
N ALA A 265 5.57 -20.85 -16.57
CA ALA A 265 5.46 -21.73 -15.42
C ALA A 265 6.61 -22.72 -15.58
N ARG A 266 7.58 -22.71 -14.66
CA ARG A 266 8.65 -23.70 -14.67
C ARG A 266 7.96 -25.04 -14.58
N THR A 267 7.66 -25.64 -15.72
CA THR A 267 7.35 -27.05 -15.80
C THR A 267 8.59 -27.73 -15.25
N ARG A 268 8.55 -28.09 -13.98
CA ARG A 268 9.42 -29.11 -13.45
C ARG A 268 9.16 -30.36 -14.34
N ARG A 269 9.93 -30.48 -15.38
CA ARG A 269 10.13 -31.78 -15.98
C ARG A 269 10.74 -32.64 -14.86
N SER A 270 9.88 -33.34 -14.14
CA SER A 270 10.28 -34.48 -13.37
C SER A 270 10.93 -35.45 -14.39
N ARG A 271 12.25 -35.45 -14.42
CA ARG A 271 12.98 -36.56 -14.99
C ARG A 271 12.64 -37.74 -14.10
N CYS A 272 11.57 -38.47 -14.43
CA CYS A 272 11.47 -39.86 -14.09
C CYS A 272 12.60 -40.60 -14.83
N SER A 273 13.76 -40.65 -14.18
CA SER A 273 14.74 -41.68 -14.53
C SER A 273 14.14 -43.00 -14.08
N ALA A 274 13.59 -43.74 -15.03
CA ALA A 274 13.27 -45.16 -14.84
C ALA A 274 14.58 -45.86 -14.46
N ARG A 275 14.75 -46.23 -13.19
CA ARG A 275 15.71 -47.24 -12.79
C ARG A 275 15.15 -48.60 -13.20
N PRO A 276 15.94 -49.46 -13.85
CA PRO A 276 15.50 -50.80 -14.16
C PRO A 276 15.27 -51.61 -12.88
N ALA A 277 14.20 -52.36 -12.86
CA ALA A 277 13.82 -53.28 -11.80
C ALA A 277 14.95 -54.29 -11.53
N ARG A 278 15.34 -54.47 -10.27
CA ARG A 278 16.04 -55.67 -9.79
C ARG A 278 15.01 -56.67 -9.30
N PRO A 279 15.21 -57.97 -9.61
CA PRO A 279 14.30 -59.03 -9.18
C PRO A 279 14.59 -59.49 -7.75
N ASP A 280 13.51 -59.90 -7.10
CA ASP A 280 13.39 -60.84 -5.99
C ASP A 280 14.12 -60.64 -4.66
N SER A 281 13.33 -60.37 -3.64
CA SER A 281 13.39 -61.08 -2.35
C SER A 281 12.17 -60.80 -1.48
N PRO A 282 11.86 -61.61 -0.45
CA PRO A 282 10.51 -62.08 -0.19
C PRO A 282 9.71 -61.31 0.87
N VAL A 283 8.41 -61.53 0.76
CA VAL A 283 7.33 -61.18 1.69
C VAL A 283 7.68 -61.35 3.17
N ARG A 284 7.52 -60.29 3.98
CA ARG A 284 7.18 -60.40 5.40
C ARG A 284 5.90 -59.63 5.69
N ARG A 285 4.93 -60.43 6.16
CA ARG A 285 3.66 -59.94 6.75
C ARG A 285 3.88 -59.34 8.10
N ASP A 286 2.87 -58.52 8.45
CA ASP A 286 2.42 -58.10 9.76
C ASP A 286 3.19 -56.98 10.49
N ARG A 287 2.52 -55.80 10.56
CA ARG A 287 2.01 -55.27 11.81
C ARG A 287 1.14 -54.03 11.57
N VAL A 288 -0.15 -54.19 11.87
CA VAL A 288 -1.13 -53.15 12.10
C VAL A 288 -0.66 -52.23 13.26
N ARG A 289 -0.47 -50.96 13.02
CA ARG A 289 -0.43 -49.96 14.11
C ARG A 289 -1.52 -48.92 13.88
N ARG A 290 -2.38 -48.85 14.87
CA ARG A 290 -3.52 -47.96 15.02
C ARG A 290 -3.06 -46.51 15.03
N ARG A 291 -3.83 -45.65 14.35
CA ARG A 291 -3.71 -44.18 14.42
C ARG A 291 -4.40 -43.67 15.72
N PRO A 292 -3.84 -42.65 16.40
CA PRO A 292 -4.59 -41.91 17.41
C PRO A 292 -5.51 -40.88 16.75
N PRO A 293 -6.64 -40.50 17.37
CA PRO A 293 -7.61 -39.55 16.83
C PRO A 293 -7.21 -38.10 17.14
N GLY A 294 -7.50 -37.19 16.22
CA GLY A 294 -7.61 -35.77 16.50
C GLY A 294 -6.59 -34.86 15.84
N CYS A 295 -6.89 -34.42 14.62
CA CYS A 295 -6.54 -33.12 14.11
C CYS A 295 -7.40 -32.84 12.87
N SER A 296 -8.35 -31.96 13.04
CA SER A 296 -9.16 -31.39 11.95
C SER A 296 -8.31 -30.41 11.14
N PRO A 297 -8.49 -30.33 9.81
CA PRO A 297 -7.77 -29.37 8.99
C PRO A 297 -8.38 -27.99 9.13
N ALA A 298 -7.54 -27.00 9.45
CA ALA A 298 -7.89 -25.60 9.37
C ALA A 298 -8.10 -25.19 7.91
N TYR A 299 -9.30 -24.74 7.59
CA TYR A 299 -9.62 -24.07 6.35
C TYR A 299 -8.92 -22.70 6.32
N VAL A 300 -8.04 -22.50 5.36
CA VAL A 300 -7.58 -21.17 4.96
C VAL A 300 -8.45 -20.75 3.78
N SER A 301 -9.41 -19.87 4.02
CA SER A 301 -10.11 -19.14 2.98
C SER A 301 -9.35 -17.85 2.66
N ARG A 302 -9.25 -17.60 1.41
CA ARG A 302 -8.55 -16.56 0.65
C ARG A 302 -8.85 -15.11 1.10
#